data_3449c8479d0d4683da2190ed0b4fcd06
#
_entry.id   3449c8479d0d4683da2190ed0b4fcd06
#
_cell.length_a   1.000
_cell.length_b   1.000
_cell.length_c   1.000
_cell.angle_alpha   90.00
_cell.angle_beta   90.00
_cell.angle_gamma   90.00
#
_symmetry.space_group_name_H-M   'P 1'
#
loop_
_entity.id
_entity.type
_entity.pdbx_description
1 polymer ?
#
loop_
_entity_poly.entity_id
_entity_poly.type
_entity_poly.pdbx_seq_one_letter_code
_entity_poly.pdbx_strand_id
1 'polypeptide(L)'
;AFLWTYERNGYINLNVKVSPEWRDFWRSAYASVVAGYHQNKEHWNTIILDGSIPDKDIKRMIAESYDLVSDSPTKRIYSAVKKIPRGCVATYGQIAELAGDRKMARAVGNALHKNPDPENIPCYRVVNSKGELSGEFAFGGAGKQAELLEADGVEVINGKVDLKKYGMNIYL
;
A
#
# COMPACT_ATOMS: atom_id res chain seq x y z
N ALA A 1 -5.59 10.21 -15.12
CA ALA A 1 -5.88 8.92 -15.77
C ALA A 1 -4.68 8.00 -15.62
N PHE A 2 -4.90 6.69 -15.44
CA PHE A 2 -3.84 5.68 -15.39
C PHE A 2 -3.76 4.86 -16.67
N LEU A 3 -4.81 4.91 -17.49
CA LEU A 3 -4.94 4.16 -18.74
C LEU A 3 -5.69 5.00 -19.77
N TRP A 4 -5.20 4.99 -21.01
CA TRP A 4 -5.88 5.52 -22.19
C TRP A 4 -5.88 4.47 -23.28
N THR A 5 -7.02 4.29 -23.94
CA THR A 5 -7.17 3.38 -25.05
C THR A 5 -7.50 4.15 -26.33
N TYR A 6 -6.92 3.73 -27.45
CA TYR A 6 -7.21 4.29 -28.77
C TYR A 6 -6.89 3.25 -29.85
N GLU A 7 -7.50 3.40 -31.02
CA GLU A 7 -7.20 2.58 -32.19
C GLU A 7 -6.14 3.28 -33.05
N ARG A 8 -5.16 2.51 -33.53
CA ARG A 8 -4.15 2.96 -34.48
C ARG A 8 -3.62 1.77 -35.27
N ASN A 9 -3.52 1.92 -36.61
CA ASN A 9 -3.01 0.90 -37.51
C ASN A 9 -3.75 -0.46 -37.41
N GLY A 10 -5.05 -0.42 -37.13
CA GLY A 10 -5.88 -1.62 -36.99
C GLY A 10 -5.73 -2.36 -35.64
N TYR A 11 -4.99 -1.81 -34.69
CA TYR A 11 -4.82 -2.38 -33.36
C TYR A 11 -5.34 -1.45 -32.27
N ILE A 12 -5.86 -2.03 -31.19
CA ILE A 12 -6.11 -1.29 -29.96
C ILE A 12 -4.78 -1.07 -29.26
N ASN A 13 -4.54 0.15 -28.84
CA ASN A 13 -3.34 0.59 -28.14
C ASN A 13 -3.74 1.05 -26.74
N LEU A 14 -2.92 0.69 -25.73
CA LEU A 14 -3.08 1.10 -24.35
C LEU A 14 -1.90 1.97 -23.94
N ASN A 15 -2.15 3.23 -23.59
CA ASN A 15 -1.15 4.05 -22.91
C ASN A 15 -1.26 3.80 -21.41
N VAL A 16 -0.18 3.35 -20.79
CA VAL A 16 -0.06 3.08 -19.35
C VAL A 16 1.07 3.89 -18.74
N LYS A 17 0.88 4.38 -17.51
CA LYS A 17 1.97 4.97 -16.74
C LYS A 17 2.96 3.90 -16.31
N VAL A 18 4.23 4.30 -16.25
CA VAL A 18 5.33 3.40 -15.89
C VAL A 18 6.39 4.15 -15.09
N SER A 19 7.00 3.51 -14.11
CA SER A 19 8.21 4.04 -13.47
C SER A 19 9.41 3.91 -14.41
N PRO A 20 10.44 4.78 -14.30
CA PRO A 20 11.61 4.71 -15.15
C PRO A 20 12.30 3.34 -15.20
N GLU A 21 12.34 2.63 -14.05
CA GLU A 21 12.93 1.29 -13.94
C GLU A 21 12.20 0.24 -14.79
N TRP A 22 10.87 0.24 -14.74
CA TRP A 22 10.03 -0.70 -15.49
C TRP A 22 9.79 -0.28 -16.93
N ARG A 23 9.94 1.00 -17.26
CA ARG A 23 9.80 1.54 -18.61
C ARG A 23 10.68 0.79 -19.62
N ASP A 24 11.96 0.75 -19.35
CA ASP A 24 12.94 0.19 -20.28
C ASP A 24 12.90 -1.34 -20.26
N PHE A 25 12.59 -1.94 -19.10
CA PHE A 25 12.36 -3.36 -18.98
C PHE A 25 11.25 -3.82 -19.94
N TRP A 26 10.07 -3.22 -19.89
CA TRP A 26 8.94 -3.62 -20.71
C TRP A 26 9.18 -3.36 -22.21
N ARG A 27 9.85 -2.26 -22.57
CA ARG A 27 10.21 -1.96 -23.96
C ARG A 27 11.26 -2.94 -24.50
N SER A 28 12.13 -3.44 -23.66
CA SER A 28 13.13 -4.46 -24.06
C SER A 28 12.54 -5.87 -24.13
N ALA A 29 11.55 -6.15 -23.27
CA ALA A 29 10.90 -7.46 -23.23
C ALA A 29 9.96 -7.71 -24.41
N TYR A 30 9.31 -6.65 -24.93
CA TYR A 30 8.31 -6.77 -26.00
C TYR A 30 8.43 -5.67 -27.04
N ALA A 31 8.57 -6.05 -28.33
CA ALA A 31 8.60 -5.10 -29.45
C ALA A 31 7.31 -4.27 -29.56
N SER A 32 6.17 -4.83 -29.12
CA SER A 32 4.87 -4.17 -29.08
C SER A 32 4.64 -3.28 -27.87
N VAL A 33 5.67 -3.09 -27.02
CA VAL A 33 5.70 -2.06 -25.98
C VAL A 33 6.64 -0.94 -26.41
N VAL A 34 6.09 0.23 -26.72
CA VAL A 34 6.84 1.37 -27.26
C VAL A 34 6.68 2.60 -26.37
N ALA A 35 7.40 3.68 -26.71
CA ALA A 35 7.27 4.97 -26.01
C ALA A 35 5.84 5.51 -26.12
N GLY A 36 5.34 6.11 -25.04
CA GLY A 36 3.97 6.63 -24.95
C GLY A 36 3.62 7.59 -26.08
N TYR A 37 2.59 7.24 -26.84
CA TYR A 37 2.08 8.07 -27.94
C TYR A 37 1.32 9.28 -27.38
N HIS A 38 1.69 10.48 -27.82
CA HIS A 38 1.16 11.75 -27.30
C HIS A 38 1.28 11.96 -25.79
N GLN A 39 2.18 11.22 -25.13
CA GLN A 39 2.43 11.30 -23.69
C GLN A 39 3.91 11.54 -23.38
N ASN A 40 4.23 11.92 -22.15
CA ASN A 40 5.62 12.01 -21.71
C ASN A 40 6.26 10.61 -21.78
N LYS A 41 7.29 10.50 -22.65
CA LYS A 41 7.96 9.23 -22.97
C LYS A 41 8.77 8.64 -21.80
N GLU A 42 9.03 9.43 -20.77
CA GLU A 42 9.75 8.99 -19.56
C GLU A 42 8.83 8.23 -18.61
N HIS A 43 7.53 8.57 -18.59
CA HIS A 43 6.56 8.05 -17.64
C HIS A 43 5.39 7.28 -18.27
N TRP A 44 5.45 7.04 -19.59
CA TRP A 44 4.39 6.35 -20.30
C TRP A 44 4.91 5.38 -21.33
N ASN A 45 4.34 4.17 -21.34
CA ASN A 45 4.47 3.21 -22.43
C ASN A 45 3.14 3.08 -23.18
N THR A 46 3.24 2.76 -24.48
CA THR A 46 2.14 2.29 -25.29
C THR A 46 2.28 0.78 -25.48
N ILE A 47 1.26 0.04 -25.16
CA ILE A 47 1.11 -1.39 -25.40
C ILE A 47 0.23 -1.56 -26.63
N ILE A 48 0.76 -2.18 -27.69
CA ILE A 48 0.02 -2.49 -28.92
C ILE A 48 -0.58 -3.90 -28.74
N LEU A 49 -1.89 -4.02 -28.79
CA LEU A 49 -2.58 -5.32 -28.63
C LEU A 49 -2.62 -6.07 -29.96
N ASP A 50 -1.47 -6.55 -30.40
CA ASP A 50 -1.29 -7.33 -31.64
C ASP A 50 -1.25 -8.85 -31.40
N GLY A 51 -1.48 -9.28 -30.15
CA GLY A 51 -1.46 -10.68 -29.74
C GLY A 51 -0.07 -11.21 -29.38
N SER A 52 1.00 -10.41 -29.49
CA SER A 52 2.37 -10.84 -29.18
C SER A 52 2.71 -10.86 -27.70
N ILE A 53 1.96 -10.13 -26.86
CA ILE A 53 2.20 -9.99 -25.43
C ILE A 53 1.24 -10.89 -24.65
N PRO A 54 1.72 -11.75 -23.73
CA PRO A 54 0.85 -12.56 -22.88
C PRO A 54 -0.11 -11.70 -22.04
N ASP A 55 -1.37 -12.10 -21.91
CA ASP A 55 -2.41 -11.42 -21.14
C ASP A 55 -1.99 -11.10 -19.70
N LYS A 56 -1.24 -12.02 -19.05
CA LYS A 56 -0.73 -11.83 -17.69
C LYS A 56 0.17 -10.60 -17.56
N ASP A 57 0.99 -10.33 -18.58
CA ASP A 57 1.94 -9.21 -18.57
C ASP A 57 1.25 -7.90 -18.94
N ILE A 58 0.25 -7.93 -19.84
CA ILE A 58 -0.63 -6.79 -20.10
C ILE A 58 -1.37 -6.39 -18.82
N LYS A 59 -1.98 -7.36 -18.12
CA LYS A 59 -2.68 -7.11 -16.85
C LYS A 59 -1.74 -6.56 -15.77
N ARG A 60 -0.50 -7.05 -15.72
CA ARG A 60 0.52 -6.56 -14.80
C ARG A 60 0.88 -5.09 -15.09
N MET A 61 1.16 -4.72 -16.36
CA MET A 61 1.45 -3.33 -16.74
C MET A 61 0.30 -2.38 -16.42
N ILE A 62 -0.96 -2.82 -16.62
CA ILE A 62 -2.16 -2.04 -16.25
C ILE A 62 -2.26 -1.86 -14.73
N ALA A 63 -2.02 -2.91 -13.95
CA ALA A 63 -2.04 -2.85 -12.49
C ALA A 63 -0.93 -1.92 -11.95
N GLU A 64 0.29 -2.03 -12.46
CA GLU A 64 1.40 -1.14 -12.14
C GLU A 64 1.06 0.32 -12.44
N SER A 65 0.45 0.59 -13.59
CA SER A 65 -0.01 1.94 -13.97
C SER A 65 -1.08 2.48 -13.02
N TYR A 66 -2.05 1.64 -12.64
CA TYR A 66 -3.07 2.00 -11.66
C TYR A 66 -2.43 2.33 -10.31
N ASP A 67 -1.46 1.53 -9.88
CA ASP A 67 -0.77 1.72 -8.62
C ASP A 67 0.04 3.02 -8.55
N LEU A 68 0.67 3.42 -9.65
CA LEU A 68 1.39 4.70 -9.75
C LEU A 68 0.50 5.94 -9.58
N VAL A 69 -0.79 5.86 -9.95
CA VAL A 69 -1.71 7.01 -9.84
C VAL A 69 -2.68 6.92 -8.67
N SER A 70 -2.85 5.74 -8.07
CA SER A 70 -3.74 5.57 -6.94
C SER A 70 -2.98 5.83 -5.63
N ASP A 71 -2.56 7.08 -5.41
CA ASP A 71 -2.14 7.56 -4.10
C ASP A 71 -3.38 7.77 -3.21
N SER A 72 -4.01 6.65 -2.82
CA SER A 72 -5.13 6.72 -1.92
C SER A 72 -4.65 6.85 -0.47
N PRO A 73 -5.36 7.62 0.38
CA PRO A 73 -5.08 7.70 1.81
C PRO A 73 -4.95 6.31 2.46
N THR A 74 -5.77 5.36 2.03
CA THR A 74 -5.74 3.96 2.51
C THR A 74 -4.42 3.26 2.19
N LYS A 75 -3.87 3.44 0.98
CA LYS A 75 -2.55 2.87 0.62
C LYS A 75 -1.43 3.46 1.47
N ARG A 76 -1.43 4.79 1.68
CA ARG A 76 -0.45 5.45 2.56
C ARG A 76 -0.53 4.93 3.99
N ILE A 77 -1.74 4.73 4.51
CA ILE A 77 -1.97 4.15 5.84
C ILE A 77 -1.36 2.74 5.92
N TYR A 78 -1.68 1.84 4.98
CA TYR A 78 -1.12 0.49 4.99
C TYR A 78 0.42 0.48 4.85
N SER A 79 0.97 1.36 4.02
CA SER A 79 2.42 1.53 3.90
C SER A 79 3.06 2.00 5.21
N ALA A 80 2.40 2.89 5.94
CA ALA A 80 2.86 3.35 7.25
C ALA A 80 2.80 2.21 8.30
N VAL A 81 1.73 1.42 8.32
CA VAL A 81 1.57 0.29 9.24
C VAL A 81 2.64 -0.78 9.02
N LYS A 82 2.97 -1.08 7.77
CA LYS A 82 4.06 -2.03 7.42
C LYS A 82 5.43 -1.63 7.96
N LYS A 83 5.64 -0.35 8.23
CA LYS A 83 6.90 0.16 8.80
C LYS A 83 7.05 -0.06 10.31
N ILE A 84 5.99 -0.46 11.01
CA ILE A 84 6.07 -0.72 12.46
C ILE A 84 6.92 -1.97 12.69
N PRO A 85 8.08 -1.88 13.34
CA PRO A 85 8.94 -3.03 13.57
C PRO A 85 8.27 -4.05 14.51
N ARG A 86 8.73 -5.29 14.44
CA ARG A 86 8.41 -6.29 15.46
C ARG A 86 8.88 -5.82 16.82
N GLY A 87 8.09 -6.04 17.87
CA GLY A 87 8.38 -5.56 19.22
C GLY A 87 8.05 -4.09 19.46
N CYS A 88 7.47 -3.40 18.47
CA CYS A 88 7.03 -2.01 18.61
C CYS A 88 5.54 -1.84 18.31
N VAL A 89 4.96 -0.77 18.84
CA VAL A 89 3.60 -0.31 18.53
C VAL A 89 3.61 1.14 18.07
N ALA A 90 2.60 1.53 17.30
CA ALA A 90 2.36 2.91 16.93
C ALA A 90 0.94 3.32 17.30
N THR A 91 0.71 4.61 17.53
CA THR A 91 -0.64 5.13 17.75
C THR A 91 -1.32 5.46 16.43
N TYR A 92 -2.67 5.47 16.42
CA TYR A 92 -3.45 5.93 15.25
C TYR A 92 -2.99 7.29 14.73
N GLY A 93 -2.62 8.21 15.65
CA GLY A 93 -2.11 9.53 15.31
C GLY A 93 -0.75 9.49 14.60
N GLN A 94 0.17 8.64 15.06
CA GLN A 94 1.48 8.44 14.44
C GLN A 94 1.34 7.84 13.04
N ILE A 95 0.47 6.85 12.85
CA ILE A 95 0.19 6.28 11.52
C ILE A 95 -0.43 7.33 10.60
N ALA A 96 -1.36 8.15 11.09
CA ALA A 96 -1.95 9.24 10.33
C ALA A 96 -0.90 10.26 9.87
N GLU A 97 0.03 10.64 10.77
CA GLU A 97 1.14 11.54 10.47
C GLU A 97 2.08 10.96 9.40
N LEU A 98 2.48 9.70 9.54
CA LEU A 98 3.27 8.97 8.53
C LEU A 98 2.54 8.81 7.19
N ALA A 99 1.22 8.76 7.20
CA ALA A 99 0.38 8.73 5.99
C ALA A 99 0.16 10.12 5.37
N GLY A 100 0.71 11.18 5.97
CA GLY A 100 0.75 12.54 5.45
C GLY A 100 -0.20 13.56 6.07
N ASP A 101 -1.13 13.17 6.95
CA ASP A 101 -2.00 14.10 7.66
C ASP A 101 -2.47 13.53 9.02
N ARG A 102 -2.03 14.16 10.10
CA ARG A 102 -2.37 13.77 11.48
C ARG A 102 -3.88 13.77 11.77
N LYS A 103 -4.67 14.53 11.00
CA LYS A 103 -6.15 14.56 11.12
C LYS A 103 -6.81 13.27 10.64
N MET A 104 -6.09 12.41 9.93
CA MET A 104 -6.62 11.17 9.37
C MET A 104 -6.71 10.01 10.39
N ALA A 105 -6.53 10.21 11.69
CA ALA A 105 -6.54 9.12 12.70
C ALA A 105 -7.83 8.27 12.65
N ARG A 106 -9.00 8.86 12.36
CA ARG A 106 -10.26 8.12 12.15
C ARG A 106 -10.21 7.28 10.87
N ALA A 107 -9.64 7.81 9.80
CA ALA A 107 -9.47 7.07 8.54
C ALA A 107 -8.50 5.89 8.71
N VAL A 108 -7.48 6.03 9.57
CA VAL A 108 -6.60 4.91 9.95
C VAL A 108 -7.42 3.78 10.58
N GLY A 109 -8.27 4.08 11.60
CA GLY A 109 -9.13 3.08 12.21
C GLY A 109 -10.01 2.35 11.20
N ASN A 110 -10.68 3.09 10.31
CA ASN A 110 -11.53 2.53 9.26
C ASN A 110 -10.75 1.65 8.26
N ALA A 111 -9.54 2.06 7.89
CA ALA A 111 -8.69 1.28 6.99
C ALA A 111 -8.23 -0.03 7.65
N LEU A 112 -7.78 0.04 8.92
CA LEU A 112 -7.32 -1.14 9.65
C LEU A 112 -8.44 -2.15 9.91
N HIS A 113 -9.67 -1.69 10.14
CA HIS A 113 -10.83 -2.56 10.28
C HIS A 113 -11.14 -3.35 9.00
N LYS A 114 -10.80 -2.79 7.82
CA LYS A 114 -10.98 -3.39 6.49
C LYS A 114 -9.69 -3.96 5.91
N ASN A 115 -8.68 -4.20 6.74
CA ASN A 115 -7.37 -4.67 6.28
C ASN A 115 -7.50 -5.95 5.44
N PRO A 116 -7.10 -5.92 4.14
CA PRO A 116 -7.26 -7.07 3.25
C PRO A 116 -6.17 -8.12 3.42
N ASP A 117 -5.09 -7.81 4.17
CA ASP A 117 -3.89 -8.63 4.27
C ASP A 117 -3.27 -8.53 5.67
N PRO A 118 -3.93 -9.10 6.69
CA PRO A 118 -3.46 -9.00 8.08
C PRO A 118 -2.12 -9.70 8.34
N GLU A 119 -1.68 -10.59 7.48
CA GLU A 119 -0.38 -11.27 7.59
C GLU A 119 0.78 -10.32 7.25
N ASN A 120 0.62 -9.48 6.22
CA ASN A 120 1.66 -8.55 5.77
C ASN A 120 1.45 -7.11 6.24
N ILE A 121 0.24 -6.76 6.71
CA ILE A 121 -0.08 -5.45 7.29
C ILE A 121 -0.39 -5.65 8.77
N PRO A 122 0.59 -5.47 9.67
CA PRO A 122 0.45 -5.80 11.10
C PRO A 122 -0.42 -4.78 11.85
N CYS A 123 -1.72 -4.73 11.52
CA CYS A 123 -2.68 -3.80 12.11
C CYS A 123 -2.82 -3.94 13.63
N TYR A 124 -2.51 -5.12 14.19
CA TYR A 124 -2.49 -5.37 15.63
C TYR A 124 -1.44 -4.56 16.39
N ARG A 125 -0.42 -4.03 15.71
CA ARG A 125 0.61 -3.13 16.28
C ARG A 125 0.13 -1.69 16.44
N VAL A 126 -1.14 -1.38 16.07
CA VAL A 126 -1.69 -0.03 16.21
C VAL A 126 -2.61 0.04 17.43
N VAL A 127 -2.34 1.01 18.29
CA VAL A 127 -3.04 1.25 19.56
C VAL A 127 -3.53 2.70 19.66
N ASN A 128 -4.36 3.01 20.64
CA ASN A 128 -4.77 4.40 20.86
C ASN A 128 -3.67 5.26 21.51
N SER A 129 -3.91 6.55 21.68
CA SER A 129 -2.95 7.50 22.25
C SER A 129 -2.55 7.21 23.71
N LYS A 130 -3.29 6.35 24.40
CA LYS A 130 -3.01 5.90 25.78
C LYS A 130 -2.34 4.53 25.83
N GLY A 131 -2.09 3.91 24.66
CA GLY A 131 -1.56 2.55 24.55
C GLY A 131 -2.61 1.45 24.73
N GLU A 132 -3.90 1.78 24.78
CA GLU A 132 -4.97 0.81 24.96
C GLU A 132 -5.25 0.08 23.65
N LEU A 133 -5.53 -1.22 23.76
CA LEU A 133 -5.89 -2.07 22.62
C LEU A 133 -7.29 -1.72 22.10
N SER A 134 -7.57 -2.06 20.85
CA SER A 134 -8.89 -1.86 20.27
C SER A 134 -9.86 -2.93 20.78
N GLY A 135 -10.94 -2.48 21.45
CA GLY A 135 -12.03 -3.40 21.84
C GLY A 135 -12.74 -4.04 20.65
N GLU A 136 -12.71 -3.38 19.50
CA GLU A 136 -13.32 -3.82 18.24
C GLU A 136 -12.27 -4.26 17.20
N PHE A 137 -11.20 -4.93 17.67
CA PHE A 137 -10.19 -5.45 16.74
C PHE A 137 -10.84 -6.47 15.78
N ALA A 138 -10.85 -6.15 14.49
CA ALA A 138 -11.61 -6.85 13.44
C ALA A 138 -11.26 -8.34 13.28
N PHE A 139 -10.10 -8.75 13.77
CA PHE A 139 -9.54 -10.10 13.58
C PHE A 139 -9.53 -10.92 14.88
N GLY A 140 -10.53 -10.77 15.74
CA GLY A 140 -10.72 -11.58 16.94
C GLY A 140 -10.77 -10.80 18.27
N GLY A 141 -11.02 -9.50 18.21
CA GLY A 141 -11.17 -8.65 19.39
C GLY A 141 -9.86 -8.33 20.13
N ALA A 142 -9.97 -7.66 21.28
CA ALA A 142 -8.81 -7.21 22.08
C ALA A 142 -7.94 -8.37 22.58
N GLY A 143 -8.52 -9.52 22.88
CA GLY A 143 -7.78 -10.72 23.29
C GLY A 143 -6.82 -11.21 22.21
N LYS A 144 -7.29 -11.26 20.96
CA LYS A 144 -6.43 -11.68 19.83
C LYS A 144 -5.34 -10.65 19.52
N GLN A 145 -5.64 -9.37 19.66
CA GLN A 145 -4.63 -8.31 19.52
C GLN A 145 -3.53 -8.47 20.58
N ALA A 146 -3.90 -8.76 21.84
CA ALA A 146 -2.93 -9.00 22.91
C ALA A 146 -2.01 -10.20 22.61
N GLU A 147 -2.58 -11.34 22.21
CA GLU A 147 -1.79 -12.54 21.82
C GLU A 147 -0.75 -12.24 20.75
N LEU A 148 -1.13 -11.50 19.71
CA LEU A 148 -0.23 -11.15 18.59
C LEU A 148 0.88 -10.20 19.02
N LEU A 149 0.57 -9.24 19.90
CA LEU A 149 1.55 -8.31 20.48
C LEU A 149 2.53 -9.05 21.40
N GLU A 150 2.05 -9.95 22.25
CA GLU A 150 2.88 -10.77 23.13
C GLU A 150 3.81 -11.71 22.34
N ALA A 151 3.32 -12.27 21.22
CA ALA A 151 4.14 -13.05 20.29
C ALA A 151 5.24 -12.23 19.60
N ASP A 152 5.03 -10.92 19.48
CA ASP A 152 6.04 -9.97 19.00
C ASP A 152 7.02 -9.51 20.11
N GLY A 153 6.78 -9.90 21.38
CA GLY A 153 7.58 -9.50 22.52
C GLY A 153 7.13 -8.20 23.18
N VAL A 154 5.92 -7.73 22.87
CA VAL A 154 5.30 -6.54 23.48
C VAL A 154 4.46 -6.96 24.68
N GLU A 155 4.79 -6.49 25.86
CA GLU A 155 4.04 -6.77 27.08
C GLU A 155 2.70 -6.03 27.10
N VAL A 156 1.61 -6.76 27.39
CA VAL A 156 0.26 -6.20 27.50
C VAL A 156 -0.25 -6.36 28.94
N ILE A 157 -0.50 -5.27 29.63
CA ILE A 157 -1.00 -5.26 31.02
C ILE A 157 -2.38 -4.60 31.03
N ASN A 158 -3.39 -5.34 31.47
CA ASN A 158 -4.78 -4.86 31.55
C ASN A 158 -5.29 -4.23 30.24
N GLY A 159 -4.96 -4.85 29.09
CA GLY A 159 -5.36 -4.37 27.76
C GLY A 159 -4.61 -3.11 27.30
N LYS A 160 -3.44 -2.85 27.85
CA LYS A 160 -2.64 -1.66 27.59
C LYS A 160 -1.17 -1.97 27.40
N VAL A 161 -0.53 -1.25 26.48
CA VAL A 161 0.92 -1.29 26.18
C VAL A 161 1.59 -0.03 26.71
N ASP A 162 2.78 -0.16 27.30
CA ASP A 162 3.61 0.98 27.69
C ASP A 162 4.25 1.62 26.45
N LEU A 163 3.71 2.78 26.03
CA LEU A 163 4.20 3.52 24.87
C LEU A 163 5.63 4.07 25.06
N LYS A 164 6.11 4.24 26.30
CA LYS A 164 7.49 4.67 26.55
C LYS A 164 8.48 3.55 26.25
N LYS A 165 8.08 2.31 26.50
CA LYS A 165 8.90 1.11 26.30
C LYS A 165 8.81 0.58 24.85
N TYR A 166 7.61 0.55 24.29
CA TYR A 166 7.32 -0.13 23.02
C TYR A 166 6.87 0.80 21.88
N GLY A 167 6.69 2.10 22.15
CA GLY A 167 6.27 3.05 21.13
C GLY A 167 7.32 3.23 20.04
N MET A 168 6.90 3.12 18.78
CA MET A 168 7.77 3.38 17.63
C MET A 168 8.18 4.86 17.60
N ASN A 169 9.48 5.12 17.41
CA ASN A 169 9.95 6.47 17.13
C ASN A 169 9.78 6.78 15.63
N ILE A 170 8.96 7.77 15.31
CA ILE A 170 8.67 8.17 13.92
C ILE A 170 9.61 9.26 13.38
N TYR A 171 10.55 9.74 14.22
CA TYR A 171 11.47 10.83 13.88
C TYR A 171 12.94 10.37 13.72
N LEU A 172 13.18 9.07 13.62
CA LEU A 172 14.51 8.49 13.36
C LEU A 172 14.65 8.08 11.91
#